data_352ef2aaac1af78f57b03e0784cfed06
#
_entry.id   352ef2aaac1af78f57b03e0784cfed06
#
_cell.length_a   1.000
_cell.length_b   1.000
_cell.length_c   1.000
_cell.angle_alpha   90.00
_cell.angle_beta   90.00
_cell.angle_gamma   90.00
#
_symmetry.space_group_name_H-M   'P 1'
#
loop_
_entity.id
_entity.type
_entity.pdbx_description
1 polymer ?
#
loop_
_entity_poly.entity_id
_entity_poly.type
_entity_poly.pdbx_seq_one_letter_code
_entity_poly.pdbx_strand_id
1 'polypeptide(L)' 'MPDTVDTTRQFVDQLRSASNEELRDRKRHITESLFNLRFRLASGQIDDPMRVRKYRKAIANINTILRERELRINQ' A
#
# COMPACT_ATOMS: atom_id res chain seq x y z
N MET A 1 6.20 13.70 3.15
CA MET A 1 5.71 13.39 3.03
C MET A 1 5.08 12.69 3.05
N PRO A 2 5.04 12.51 2.84
CA PRO A 2 4.02 12.16 2.96
C PRO A 2 3.79 10.91 3.19
N ASP A 3 3.72 10.60 4.11
CA ASP A 3 3.27 9.49 4.47
C ASP A 3 1.86 9.41 4.33
N THR A 4 1.32 10.01 3.45
CA THR A 4 -0.03 9.91 3.29
C THR A 4 -0.31 8.79 2.37
N VAL A 5 -0.61 7.68 2.89
CA VAL A 5 -1.18 6.61 2.13
C VAL A 5 -2.67 6.84 2.12
N ASP A 6 -3.14 7.28 1.00
CA ASP A 6 -4.56 7.58 0.82
C ASP A 6 -5.18 6.43 0.04
N THR A 7 -6.30 5.92 0.50
CA THR A 7 -7.01 4.83 -0.18
C THR A 7 -8.26 5.33 -0.88
N THR A 8 -8.29 6.62 -1.20
CA THR A 8 -9.38 7.19 -1.96
C THR A 8 -9.35 6.67 -3.39
N ARG A 9 -10.44 6.90 -4.09
CA ARG A 9 -10.55 6.53 -5.50
C ARG A 9 -9.44 7.14 -6.34
N GLN A 10 -9.06 8.37 -6.03
CA GLN A 10 -7.99 9.05 -6.74
C GLN A 10 -6.66 8.29 -6.63
N PHE A 11 -6.36 7.82 -5.44
CA PHE A 11 -5.17 7.02 -5.20
C PHE A 11 -5.22 5.70 -6.00
N VAL A 12 -6.37 5.03 -5.98
CA VAL A 12 -6.55 3.79 -6.73
C VAL A 12 -6.39 4.03 -8.23
N ASP A 13 -6.93 5.12 -8.73
CA ASP A 13 -6.78 5.47 -10.16
C ASP A 13 -5.32 5.71 -10.52
N GLN A 14 -4.56 6.35 -9.65
CA GLN A 14 -3.13 6.54 -9.86
C GLN A 14 -2.40 5.20 -9.89
N LEU A 15 -2.79 4.28 -9.02
CA LEU A 15 -2.19 2.95 -9.04
C LEU A 15 -2.48 2.21 -10.33
N ARG A 16 -3.68 2.38 -10.88
CA ARG A 16 -4.05 1.70 -12.12
C ARG A 16 -3.26 2.20 -13.33
N SER A 17 -2.74 3.42 -13.27
CA SER A 17 -1.92 3.95 -14.35
C SER A 17 -0.43 3.66 -14.18
N ALA A 18 -0.03 3.11 -13.06
CA ALA A 18 1.38 2.80 -12.78
C ALA A 18 1.80 1.48 -13.43
N SER A 19 3.08 1.36 -13.72
CA SER A 19 3.64 0.11 -14.25
C SER A 19 3.70 -0.95 -13.14
N ASN A 20 3.87 -2.20 -13.54
CA ASN A 20 4.00 -3.29 -12.57
C ASN A 20 5.19 -3.07 -11.64
N GLU A 21 6.31 -2.59 -12.18
CA GLU A 21 7.49 -2.31 -11.37
C GLU A 21 7.23 -1.22 -10.34
N GLU A 22 6.55 -0.15 -10.77
CA GLU A 22 6.19 0.92 -9.87
C GLU A 22 5.26 0.43 -8.77
N LEU A 23 4.31 -0.42 -9.10
CA LEU A 23 3.40 -0.98 -8.10
C LEU A 23 4.15 -1.84 -7.09
N ARG A 24 5.09 -2.65 -7.55
CA ARG A 24 5.90 -3.47 -6.64
C ARG A 24 6.78 -2.63 -5.74
N ASP A 25 7.35 -1.56 -6.28
CA ASP A 25 8.15 -0.63 -5.48
C ASP A 25 7.31 0.07 -4.42
N ARG A 26 6.13 0.54 -4.79
CA ARG A 26 5.22 1.17 -3.85
C ARG A 26 4.81 0.19 -2.76
N LYS A 27 4.50 -1.04 -3.15
CA LYS A 27 4.15 -2.08 -2.19
C LYS A 27 5.28 -2.32 -1.20
N ARG A 28 6.51 -2.39 -1.68
CA ARG A 28 7.67 -2.59 -0.81
C ARG A 28 7.82 -1.45 0.19
N HIS A 29 7.74 -0.20 -0.29
CA HIS A 29 7.85 0.96 0.57
C HIS A 29 6.76 1.00 1.63
N ILE A 30 5.53 0.71 1.23
CA ILE A 30 4.41 0.71 2.16
C ILE A 30 4.55 -0.42 3.18
N THR A 31 5.02 -1.58 2.74
CA THR A 31 5.24 -2.73 3.62
C THR A 31 6.30 -2.40 4.68
N GLU A 32 7.39 -1.74 4.27
CA GLU A 32 8.42 -1.31 5.20
C GLU A 32 7.89 -0.28 6.19
N SER A 33 7.10 0.67 5.71
CA SER A 33 6.49 1.68 6.57
C SER A 33 5.54 1.05 7.57
N LEU A 34 4.76 0.06 7.11
CA LEU A 34 3.85 -0.66 7.98
C LEU A 34 4.61 -1.42 9.07
N PHE A 35 5.70 -2.08 8.70
CA PHE A 35 6.53 -2.80 9.66
C PHE A 35 7.07 -1.85 10.72
N ASN A 36 7.61 -0.72 10.31
CA ASN A 36 8.15 0.27 11.23
C ASN A 36 7.06 0.84 12.15
N LEU A 37 5.89 1.09 11.60
CA LEU A 37 4.77 1.61 12.37
C LEU A 37 4.32 0.60 13.43
N ARG A 38 4.21 -0.66 13.06
CA ARG A 38 3.85 -1.73 13.99
C ARG A 38 4.89 -1.87 15.11
N PHE A 39 6.17 -1.74 14.73
CA PHE A 39 7.25 -1.82 15.71
C PHE A 39 7.11 -0.70 16.73
N ARG A 40 6.84 0.53 16.28
CA ARG A 40 6.68 1.66 17.19
C ARG A 40 5.48 1.49 18.12
N LEU A 41 4.37 1.00 17.58
CA LEU A 41 3.18 0.74 18.39
C LEU A 41 3.46 -0.33 19.43
N ALA A 42 4.16 -1.38 19.05
CA ALA A 42 4.52 -2.46 19.97
C ALA A 42 5.47 -2.00 21.06
N SER A 43 6.32 -1.01 20.75
CA SER A 43 7.27 -0.44 21.70
C SER A 43 6.65 0.61 22.61
N GLY A 44 5.35 0.85 22.50
CA GLY A 44 4.66 1.82 23.34
C GLY A 44 4.80 3.26 22.89
N GLN A 45 5.36 3.51 21.73
CA GLN A 45 5.44 4.87 21.18
C GLN A 45 4.05 5.29 20.69
N ILE A 46 3.78 6.58 20.87
CA ILE A 46 2.50 7.12 20.46
C ILE A 46 2.46 7.21 18.93
N ASP A 47 1.46 6.55 18.34
CA ASP A 47 1.22 6.62 16.91
C ASP A 47 -0.25 6.35 16.65
N ASP A 48 -0.70 6.65 15.45
CA ASP A 48 -2.10 6.54 15.09
C ASP A 48 -2.37 5.16 14.49
N PRO A 49 -3.18 4.31 15.17
CA PRO A 49 -3.48 2.98 14.63
C PRO A 49 -4.25 3.01 13.31
N MET A 50 -4.89 4.13 12.99
CA MET A 50 -5.57 4.26 11.69
C MET A 50 -4.59 4.20 10.52
N ARG A 51 -3.34 4.60 10.74
CA ARG A 51 -2.32 4.51 9.70
C ARG A 51 -2.02 3.06 9.32
N VAL A 52 -2.08 2.17 10.30
CA VAL A 52 -1.91 0.73 10.04
C VAL A 52 -2.98 0.26 9.06
N ARG A 53 -4.22 0.66 9.29
CA ARG A 53 -5.34 0.27 8.42
C ARG A 53 -5.16 0.83 7.01
N LYS A 54 -4.74 2.08 6.91
CA LYS A 54 -4.54 2.72 5.61
C LYS A 54 -3.44 2.01 4.81
N TYR A 55 -2.33 1.71 5.46
CA TYR A 55 -1.25 1.01 4.79
C TYR A 55 -1.67 -0.39 4.33
N ARG A 56 -2.41 -1.11 5.18
CA ARG A 56 -2.89 -2.43 4.81
C ARG A 56 -3.84 -2.38 3.63
N LYS A 57 -4.74 -1.41 3.60
CA LYS A 57 -5.65 -1.22 2.46
C LYS A 57 -4.89 -0.89 1.18
N ALA A 58 -3.88 -0.04 1.29
CA ALA A 58 -3.07 0.33 0.13
C ALA A 58 -2.36 -0.90 -0.44
N ILE A 59 -1.80 -1.74 0.41
CA ILE A 59 -1.15 -2.97 -0.03
C ILE A 59 -2.16 -3.89 -0.70
N ALA A 60 -3.35 -4.03 -0.12
CA ALA A 60 -4.40 -4.86 -0.68
C ALA A 60 -4.83 -4.36 -2.06
N ASN A 61 -4.95 -3.04 -2.23
CA ASN A 61 -5.30 -2.45 -3.52
C ASN A 61 -4.24 -2.75 -4.58
N ILE A 62 -2.97 -2.60 -4.21
CA ILE A 62 -1.86 -2.89 -5.13
C ILE A 62 -1.88 -4.36 -5.52
N ASN A 63 -2.04 -5.25 -4.56
CA ASN A 63 -2.10 -6.68 -4.82
C ASN A 63 -3.25 -7.03 -5.75
N THR A 64 -4.41 -6.41 -5.55
CA THR A 64 -5.57 -6.63 -6.39
C THR A 64 -5.30 -6.23 -7.84
N ILE A 65 -4.70 -5.06 -8.03
CA ILE A 65 -4.39 -4.58 -9.39
C ILE A 65 -3.38 -5.49 -10.07
N LEU A 66 -2.33 -5.88 -9.35
CA LEU A 66 -1.32 -6.78 -9.90
C LEU A 66 -1.93 -8.11 -10.29
N ARG A 67 -2.81 -8.65 -9.46
CA ARG A 67 -3.49 -9.90 -9.74
C ARG A 67 -4.41 -9.80 -10.94
N GLU A 68 -5.16 -8.70 -11.05
CA GLU A 68 -6.01 -8.48 -12.20
C GLU A 68 -5.22 -8.48 -13.50
N ARG A 69 -4.07 -7.83 -13.50
CA ARG A 69 -3.19 -7.78 -14.68
C ARG A 69 -2.66 -9.16 -15.03
N GLU A 70 -2.28 -9.90 -14.02
CA GLU A 70 -1.80 -11.27 -14.20
C GLU A 70 -2.87 -12.16 -14.84
N LEU A 71 -4.11 -12.06 -14.33
CA LEU A 71 -5.23 -12.84 -14.88
C LEU A 71 -5.54 -12.46 -16.32
N ARG A 72 -5.40 -11.19 -16.68
CA ARG A 72 -5.63 -10.76 -18.05
C ARG A 72 -4.60 -11.33 -19.01
N ILE A 73 -3.37 -11.42 -18.58
CA ILE A 73 -2.31 -11.99 -19.40
C ILE A 73 -2.57 -13.48 -19.67
N ASN A 74 -3.17 -14.16 -18.70
CA ASN A 74 -3.42 -15.59 -18.79
C ASN A 74 -4.74 -15.95 -19.49
N GLN A 75 -5.48 -14.96 -19.93
CA GLN A 75 -6.70 -15.19 -20.72
C GLN A 75 -6.41 -15.15 -22.24
#